data_cc5073ce3f406c38d576a10d87be75f1
#
_entry.id   cc5073ce3f406c38d576a10d87be75f1
#
_cell.length_a   1.000
_cell.length_b   1.000
_cell.length_c   1.000
_cell.angle_alpha   90.00
_cell.angle_beta   90.00
_cell.angle_gamma   90.00
#
_symmetry.space_group_name_H-M   'P 1'
#
loop_
_entity.id
_entity.type
_entity.pdbx_description
1 polymer ?
#
loop_
_entity_poly.entity_id
_entity_poly.type
_entity_poly.pdbx_seq_one_letter_code
_entity_poly.pdbx_strand_id
1 'polypeptide(L)'
;MERTKAILKHWPLHLTLLLVVMLSEQINTIKIPIGSGSIMFLPLLYAMVIGLLLYLLKPVKWINDESSHAANSFVVLGISVFMAKISVNSGAAIAAIAKSGYILPLVCQEFGNLGTIIVALPIALLLGFKREAVGMTHSIAREPNVAYIAQRYGLNSPEGRGVIAVYTVGTVIGTIFMNLLVSFLAGLNLLHPYSLAMACGVGSGSMMAASSAPLLAMFAEGSTEYTMISSLAGLSNTFSTADGIV
;
A
#
# COMPACT_ATOMS: atom_id res chain seq x y z
N MET A 1 -13.49 -15.26 -24.34
CA MET A 1 -13.82 -14.29 -25.41
C MET A 1 -14.40 -12.96 -24.86
N GLU A 2 -15.32 -12.97 -23.90
CA GLU A 2 -15.85 -11.74 -23.28
C GLU A 2 -14.81 -10.94 -22.48
N ARG A 3 -13.96 -11.61 -21.71
CA ARG A 3 -12.88 -10.93 -20.93
C ARG A 3 -11.88 -10.22 -21.82
N THR A 4 -11.51 -10.79 -22.96
CA THR A 4 -10.61 -10.16 -23.94
C THR A 4 -11.24 -8.93 -24.58
N LYS A 5 -12.55 -8.97 -24.84
CA LYS A 5 -13.30 -7.81 -25.35
C LYS A 5 -13.38 -6.67 -24.32
N ALA A 6 -13.51 -7.00 -23.04
CA ALA A 6 -13.52 -6.01 -21.96
C ALA A 6 -12.15 -5.30 -21.82
N ILE A 7 -11.07 -6.03 -21.93
CA ILE A 7 -9.71 -5.47 -21.92
C ILE A 7 -9.52 -4.53 -23.12
N LEU A 8 -9.89 -4.96 -24.32
CA LEU A 8 -9.76 -4.18 -25.53
C LEU A 8 -10.67 -2.92 -25.54
N LYS A 9 -11.81 -2.96 -24.85
CA LYS A 9 -12.72 -1.80 -24.73
C LYS A 9 -12.03 -0.63 -24.00
N HIS A 10 -11.15 -0.90 -23.04
CA HIS A 10 -10.46 0.11 -22.23
C HIS A 10 -9.01 0.34 -22.66
N TRP A 11 -8.66 0.06 -23.93
CA TRP A 11 -7.29 0.25 -24.44
C TRP A 11 -6.72 1.67 -24.23
N PRO A 12 -7.51 2.78 -24.27
CA PRO A 12 -6.95 4.10 -24.00
C PRO A 12 -6.47 4.24 -22.56
N LEU A 13 -7.13 3.56 -21.59
CA LEU A 13 -6.71 3.52 -20.19
C LEU A 13 -5.35 2.78 -20.06
N HIS A 14 -5.19 1.64 -20.74
CA HIS A 14 -3.93 0.90 -20.72
C HIS A 14 -2.79 1.70 -21.36
N LEU A 15 -3.06 2.39 -22.47
CA LEU A 15 -2.08 3.27 -23.10
C LEU A 15 -1.71 4.43 -22.18
N THR A 16 -2.68 5.07 -21.53
CA THR A 16 -2.43 6.14 -20.57
C THR A 16 -1.56 5.65 -19.41
N LEU A 17 -1.88 4.49 -18.85
CA LEU A 17 -1.08 3.88 -17.78
C LEU A 17 0.36 3.63 -18.23
N LEU A 18 0.54 3.05 -19.42
CA LEU A 18 1.86 2.81 -20.00
C LEU A 18 2.66 4.12 -20.16
N LEU A 19 2.03 5.16 -20.70
CA LEU A 19 2.67 6.46 -20.85
C LEU A 19 3.03 7.10 -19.51
N VAL A 20 2.15 7.03 -18.52
CA VAL A 20 2.41 7.54 -17.17
C VAL A 20 3.59 6.81 -16.53
N VAL A 21 3.64 5.48 -16.65
CA VAL A 21 4.78 4.69 -16.13
C VAL A 21 6.06 5.05 -16.87
N MET A 22 6.04 5.10 -18.19
CA MET A 22 7.23 5.48 -18.98
C MET A 22 7.74 6.88 -18.62
N LEU A 23 6.85 7.86 -18.47
CA LEU A 23 7.23 9.22 -18.04
C LEU A 23 7.81 9.23 -16.63
N SER A 24 7.22 8.47 -15.72
CA SER A 24 7.69 8.36 -14.35
C SER A 24 9.07 7.72 -14.25
N GLU A 25 9.33 6.68 -15.04
CA GLU A 25 10.66 6.04 -15.14
C GLU A 25 11.72 6.97 -15.74
N GLN A 26 11.34 7.83 -16.71
CA GLN A 26 12.26 8.82 -17.29
C GLN A 26 12.73 9.86 -16.28
N ILE A 27 11.90 10.22 -15.31
CA ILE A 27 12.26 11.16 -14.24
C ILE A 27 13.33 10.56 -13.31
N ASN A 28 13.39 9.23 -13.20
CA ASN A 28 14.25 8.51 -12.28
C ASN A 28 14.00 8.85 -10.80
N THR A 29 14.79 8.26 -9.92
CA THR A 29 14.72 8.53 -8.48
C THR A 29 15.39 9.85 -8.14
N ILE A 30 14.65 10.81 -7.59
CA ILE A 30 15.19 12.07 -7.07
C ILE A 30 15.45 11.90 -5.57
N LYS A 31 16.68 12.15 -5.12
CA LYS A 31 17.07 12.16 -3.70
C LYS A 31 17.27 13.59 -3.24
N ILE A 32 16.52 14.00 -2.22
CA ILE A 32 16.67 15.31 -1.58
C ILE A 32 17.27 15.08 -0.19
N PRO A 33 18.52 15.50 0.06
CA PRO A 33 19.13 15.39 1.39
C PRO A 33 18.44 16.33 2.37
N ILE A 34 18.10 15.82 3.56
CA ILE A 34 17.51 16.60 4.65
C ILE A 34 18.23 16.25 5.95
N GLY A 35 19.09 17.13 6.41
CA GLY A 35 19.92 16.88 7.57
C GLY A 35 20.84 15.69 7.37
N SER A 36 20.77 14.71 8.27
CA SER A 36 21.50 13.44 8.18
C SER A 36 20.79 12.38 7.33
N GLY A 37 19.57 12.65 6.88
CA GLY A 37 18.74 11.74 6.09
C GLY A 37 18.52 12.22 4.66
N SER A 38 17.71 11.47 3.92
CA SER A 38 17.27 11.85 2.58
C SER A 38 15.84 11.41 2.33
N ILE A 39 15.09 12.24 1.63
CA ILE A 39 13.79 11.83 1.07
C ILE A 39 14.00 11.38 -0.37
N MET A 40 13.52 10.20 -0.70
CA MET A 40 13.58 9.63 -2.04
C MET A 40 12.21 9.71 -2.72
N PHE A 41 12.18 10.36 -3.87
CA PHE A 41 11.01 10.38 -4.74
C PHE A 41 11.23 9.35 -5.84
N LEU A 42 10.49 8.27 -5.77
CA LEU A 42 10.57 7.12 -6.68
C LEU A 42 9.62 7.26 -7.86
N PRO A 43 9.88 6.61 -9.00
CA PRO A 43 8.98 6.61 -10.16
C PRO A 43 7.54 6.22 -9.83
N LEU A 44 7.35 5.28 -8.91
CA LEU A 44 6.02 4.87 -8.44
C LEU A 44 5.23 6.06 -7.86
N LEU A 45 5.88 6.94 -7.09
CA LEU A 45 5.25 8.10 -6.50
C LEU A 45 4.76 9.08 -7.58
N TYR A 46 5.61 9.35 -8.59
CA TYR A 46 5.23 10.21 -9.71
C TYR A 46 4.05 9.62 -10.48
N ALA A 47 4.09 8.32 -10.78
CA ALA A 47 3.00 7.63 -11.46
C ALA A 47 1.67 7.78 -10.71
N MET A 48 1.70 7.66 -9.37
CA MET A 48 0.51 7.84 -8.55
C MET A 48 0.01 9.29 -8.58
N VAL A 49 0.90 10.27 -8.43
CA VAL A 49 0.54 11.70 -8.44
C VAL A 49 0.01 12.10 -9.82
N ILE A 50 0.69 11.70 -10.90
CA ILE A 50 0.24 11.98 -12.27
C ILE A 50 -1.11 11.32 -12.53
N GLY A 51 -1.29 10.05 -12.14
CA GLY A 51 -2.57 9.35 -12.29
C GLY A 51 -3.72 10.04 -11.54
N LEU A 52 -3.47 10.49 -10.31
CA LEU A 52 -4.43 11.27 -9.53
C LEU A 52 -4.79 12.60 -10.21
N LEU A 53 -3.78 13.35 -10.68
CA LEU A 53 -4.01 14.61 -11.38
C LEU A 53 -4.79 14.42 -12.67
N LEU A 54 -4.49 13.39 -13.45
CA LEU A 54 -5.25 13.05 -14.65
C LEU A 54 -6.72 12.75 -14.34
N TYR A 55 -6.99 12.06 -13.23
CA TYR A 55 -8.36 11.78 -12.79
C TYR A 55 -9.09 13.03 -12.29
N LEU A 56 -8.43 13.88 -11.50
CA LEU A 56 -9.04 15.09 -10.93
C LEU A 56 -9.28 16.18 -11.98
N LEU A 57 -8.30 16.42 -12.84
CA LEU A 57 -8.36 17.48 -13.85
C LEU A 57 -9.14 17.05 -15.10
N LYS A 58 -9.33 15.74 -15.29
CA LYS A 58 -10.03 15.15 -16.46
C LYS A 58 -9.61 15.77 -17.82
N PRO A 59 -8.29 15.92 -18.09
CA PRO A 59 -7.82 16.58 -19.31
C PRO A 59 -8.16 15.80 -20.57
N VAL A 60 -8.46 14.51 -20.42
CA VAL A 60 -8.80 13.59 -21.52
C VAL A 60 -10.15 12.92 -21.27
N LYS A 61 -10.96 12.81 -22.33
CA LYS A 61 -12.36 12.35 -22.24
C LYS A 61 -12.52 10.90 -21.82
N TRP A 62 -11.51 10.04 -22.04
CA TRP A 62 -11.58 8.62 -21.67
C TRP A 62 -11.21 8.34 -20.22
N ILE A 63 -10.69 9.33 -19.48
CA ILE A 63 -10.52 9.25 -18.03
C ILE A 63 -11.80 9.78 -17.39
N ASN A 64 -12.71 8.87 -17.10
CA ASN A 64 -14.01 9.13 -16.49
C ASN A 64 -14.31 8.09 -15.42
N ASP A 65 -15.44 8.22 -14.76
CA ASP A 65 -15.82 7.33 -13.66
C ASP A 65 -16.00 5.87 -14.13
N GLU A 66 -16.48 5.64 -15.37
CA GLU A 66 -16.58 4.29 -15.94
C GLU A 66 -15.20 3.64 -16.11
N SER A 67 -14.23 4.37 -16.66
CA SER A 67 -12.86 3.89 -16.81
C SER A 67 -12.15 3.69 -15.47
N SER A 68 -12.45 4.53 -14.48
CA SER A 68 -11.96 4.37 -13.12
C SER A 68 -12.48 3.10 -12.46
N HIS A 69 -13.78 2.82 -12.59
CA HIS A 69 -14.36 1.56 -12.11
C HIS A 69 -13.77 0.34 -12.82
N ALA A 70 -13.55 0.41 -14.14
CA ALA A 70 -12.89 -0.64 -14.89
C ALA A 70 -11.44 -0.85 -14.42
N ALA A 71 -10.71 0.23 -14.12
CA ALA A 71 -9.34 0.18 -13.61
C ALA A 71 -9.21 -0.63 -12.31
N ASN A 72 -10.23 -0.63 -11.45
CA ASN A 72 -10.21 -1.34 -10.19
C ASN A 72 -9.95 -2.85 -10.36
N SER A 73 -10.52 -3.46 -11.39
CA SER A 73 -10.27 -4.87 -11.72
C SER A 73 -8.80 -5.14 -12.12
N PHE A 74 -8.18 -4.18 -12.80
CA PHE A 74 -6.76 -4.28 -13.19
C PHE A 74 -5.83 -4.03 -12.01
N VAL A 75 -6.20 -3.15 -11.08
CA VAL A 75 -5.48 -2.96 -9.81
C VAL A 75 -5.44 -4.27 -9.04
N VAL A 76 -6.58 -4.95 -8.86
CA VAL A 76 -6.64 -6.25 -8.17
C VAL A 76 -5.73 -7.28 -8.85
N LEU A 77 -5.75 -7.37 -10.18
CA LEU A 77 -4.88 -8.26 -10.92
C LEU A 77 -3.39 -7.92 -10.71
N GLY A 78 -3.02 -6.64 -10.82
CA GLY A 78 -1.64 -6.18 -10.61
C GLY A 78 -1.14 -6.48 -9.20
N ILE A 79 -1.95 -6.19 -8.18
CA ILE A 79 -1.62 -6.52 -6.78
C ILE A 79 -1.48 -8.03 -6.61
N SER A 80 -2.34 -8.85 -7.23
CA SER A 80 -2.25 -10.31 -7.11
C SER A 80 -0.93 -10.85 -7.66
N VAL A 81 -0.48 -10.36 -8.82
CA VAL A 81 0.82 -10.74 -9.41
C VAL A 81 1.98 -10.27 -8.52
N PHE A 82 1.90 -9.05 -8.01
CA PHE A 82 2.89 -8.50 -7.09
C PHE A 82 2.98 -9.31 -5.79
N MET A 83 1.84 -9.63 -5.18
CA MET A 83 1.77 -10.44 -3.96
C MET A 83 2.28 -11.86 -4.20
N ALA A 84 1.98 -12.46 -5.36
CA ALA A 84 2.53 -13.77 -5.72
C ALA A 84 4.07 -13.74 -5.79
N LYS A 85 4.66 -12.72 -6.42
CA LYS A 85 6.13 -12.54 -6.46
C LYS A 85 6.71 -12.42 -5.05
N ILE A 86 6.11 -11.59 -4.19
CA ILE A 86 6.57 -11.41 -2.81
C ILE A 86 6.42 -12.70 -2.00
N SER A 87 5.30 -13.41 -2.15
CA SER A 87 5.08 -14.68 -1.43
C SER A 87 6.10 -15.75 -1.79
N VAL A 88 6.49 -15.84 -3.06
CA VAL A 88 7.56 -16.75 -3.49
C VAL A 88 8.89 -16.36 -2.85
N ASN A 89 9.26 -15.09 -2.86
CA ASN A 89 10.47 -14.59 -2.24
C ASN A 89 10.45 -14.81 -0.71
N SER A 90 9.33 -14.51 -0.07
CA SER A 90 9.14 -14.70 1.38
C SER A 90 9.23 -16.16 1.78
N GLY A 91 8.67 -17.08 0.97
CA GLY A 91 8.78 -18.51 1.18
C GLY A 91 10.23 -18.99 1.20
N ALA A 92 11.05 -18.52 0.27
CA ALA A 92 12.47 -18.84 0.23
C ALA A 92 13.24 -18.28 1.45
N ALA A 93 12.84 -17.11 1.97
CA ALA A 93 13.50 -16.45 3.09
C ALA A 93 12.98 -16.90 4.47
N ILE A 94 11.85 -17.62 4.55
CA ILE A 94 11.19 -17.93 5.83
C ILE A 94 12.10 -18.71 6.80
N ALA A 95 12.90 -19.61 6.29
CA ALA A 95 13.85 -20.37 7.09
C ALA A 95 14.98 -19.49 7.65
N ALA A 96 15.45 -18.51 6.88
CA ALA A 96 16.45 -17.54 7.31
C ALA A 96 15.86 -16.59 8.36
N ILE A 97 14.63 -16.10 8.14
CA ILE A 97 13.89 -15.24 9.08
C ILE A 97 13.66 -15.97 10.40
N ALA A 98 13.26 -17.25 10.37
CA ALA A 98 13.06 -18.07 11.56
C ALA A 98 14.35 -18.26 12.35
N LYS A 99 15.46 -18.58 11.67
CA LYS A 99 16.77 -18.75 12.30
C LYS A 99 17.32 -17.45 12.87
N SER A 100 17.02 -16.32 12.26
CA SER A 100 17.48 -15.00 12.72
C SER A 100 16.66 -14.42 13.89
N GLY A 101 15.62 -15.11 14.36
CA GLY A 101 14.79 -14.67 15.50
C GLY A 101 13.76 -13.57 15.14
N TYR A 102 13.57 -13.23 13.86
CA TYR A 102 12.63 -12.17 13.44
C TYR A 102 11.16 -12.61 13.46
N ILE A 103 10.84 -13.85 13.70
CA ILE A 103 9.44 -14.31 13.84
C ILE A 103 8.75 -13.63 15.02
N LEU A 104 9.42 -13.56 16.18
CA LEU A 104 8.83 -12.92 17.36
C LEU A 104 8.56 -11.43 17.14
N PRO A 105 9.48 -10.60 16.62
CA PRO A 105 9.17 -9.24 16.23
C PRO A 105 8.02 -9.11 15.23
N LEU A 106 7.92 -10.02 14.24
CA LEU A 106 6.81 -10.04 13.27
C LEU A 106 5.45 -10.28 13.96
N VAL A 107 5.39 -11.18 14.92
CA VAL A 107 4.16 -11.42 15.71
C VAL A 107 3.88 -10.25 16.65
N CYS A 108 4.90 -9.72 17.31
CA CYS A 108 4.74 -8.60 18.25
C CYS A 108 4.24 -7.32 17.56
N GLN A 109 4.61 -7.07 16.30
CA GLN A 109 4.13 -5.89 15.58
C GLN A 109 2.61 -5.89 15.37
N GLU A 110 1.99 -7.08 15.33
CA GLU A 110 0.53 -7.18 15.14
C GLU A 110 -0.24 -6.53 16.30
N PHE A 111 0.34 -6.54 17.51
CA PHE A 111 -0.20 -5.75 18.62
C PHE A 111 -0.19 -4.24 18.33
N GLY A 112 0.70 -3.77 17.45
CA GLY A 112 0.71 -2.38 16.99
C GLY A 112 -0.52 -2.01 16.15
N ASN A 113 -1.16 -2.97 15.51
CA ASN A 113 -2.40 -2.74 14.77
C ASN A 113 -3.57 -2.32 15.69
N LEU A 114 -3.56 -2.76 16.96
CA LEU A 114 -4.49 -2.29 17.98
C LEU A 114 -4.36 -0.79 18.24
N GLY A 115 -3.18 -0.22 17.97
CA GLY A 115 -2.95 1.23 18.05
C GLY A 115 -3.90 2.03 17.15
N THR A 116 -4.32 1.48 16.02
CA THR A 116 -5.31 2.11 15.15
C THR A 116 -6.64 2.29 15.88
N ILE A 117 -7.09 1.29 16.64
CA ILE A 117 -8.31 1.38 17.43
C ILE A 117 -8.09 2.32 18.62
N ILE A 118 -7.00 2.13 19.37
CA ILE A 118 -6.72 2.90 20.60
C ILE A 118 -6.57 4.39 20.31
N VAL A 119 -5.93 4.77 19.21
CA VAL A 119 -5.65 6.17 18.86
C VAL A 119 -6.71 6.75 17.92
N ALA A 120 -7.06 6.05 16.85
CA ALA A 120 -7.92 6.61 15.81
C ALA A 120 -9.40 6.62 16.23
N LEU A 121 -9.88 5.65 17.03
CA LEU A 121 -11.27 5.62 17.47
C LEU A 121 -11.65 6.82 18.35
N PRO A 122 -10.89 7.17 19.40
CA PRO A 122 -11.17 8.39 20.17
C PRO A 122 -11.17 9.65 19.30
N ILE A 123 -10.23 9.78 18.38
CA ILE A 123 -10.16 10.91 17.45
C ILE A 123 -11.40 10.97 16.56
N ALA A 124 -11.80 9.84 15.97
CA ALA A 124 -12.99 9.76 15.13
C ALA A 124 -14.26 10.16 15.92
N LEU A 125 -14.39 9.70 17.16
CA LEU A 125 -15.52 10.06 18.03
C LEU A 125 -15.51 11.54 18.40
N LEU A 126 -14.35 12.13 18.71
CA LEU A 126 -14.20 13.57 18.98
C LEU A 126 -14.55 14.43 17.75
N LEU A 127 -14.29 13.94 16.55
CA LEU A 127 -14.68 14.59 15.31
C LEU A 127 -16.19 14.44 15.00
N GLY A 128 -16.94 13.74 15.84
CA GLY A 128 -18.38 13.59 15.72
C GLY A 128 -18.83 12.40 14.88
N PHE A 129 -17.92 11.56 14.41
CA PHE A 129 -18.27 10.29 13.77
C PHE A 129 -18.85 9.33 14.82
N LYS A 130 -19.87 8.59 14.44
CA LYS A 130 -20.55 7.61 15.32
C LYS A 130 -20.29 6.20 14.80
N ARG A 131 -21.27 5.64 14.11
CA ARG A 131 -21.17 4.31 13.53
C ARG A 131 -20.16 4.24 12.38
N GLU A 132 -19.92 5.36 11.71
CA GLU A 132 -18.85 5.48 10.69
C GLU A 132 -17.47 5.18 11.29
N ALA A 133 -17.24 5.54 12.57
CA ALA A 133 -15.98 5.28 13.25
C ALA A 133 -15.60 3.80 13.27
N VAL A 134 -16.57 2.89 13.33
CA VAL A 134 -16.32 1.43 13.27
C VAL A 134 -15.59 1.05 11.98
N GLY A 135 -16.11 1.49 10.82
CA GLY A 135 -15.47 1.24 9.54
C GLY A 135 -14.14 2.00 9.36
N MET A 136 -14.05 3.21 9.94
CA MET A 136 -12.86 4.05 9.82
C MET A 136 -11.67 3.52 10.60
N THR A 137 -11.90 2.84 11.72
CA THR A 137 -10.84 2.40 12.64
C THR A 137 -10.55 0.90 12.54
N HIS A 138 -11.32 0.16 11.74
CA HIS A 138 -11.16 -1.27 11.59
C HIS A 138 -9.82 -1.66 10.95
N SER A 139 -9.36 -0.92 9.94
CA SER A 139 -8.01 -1.05 9.37
C SER A 139 -7.71 0.05 8.37
N ILE A 140 -6.42 0.26 8.11
CA ILE A 140 -5.96 1.24 7.13
C ILE A 140 -5.96 0.60 5.75
N ALA A 141 -6.86 1.08 4.86
CA ALA A 141 -6.83 0.84 3.41
C ALA A 141 -6.64 -0.62 2.96
N ARG A 142 -7.30 -1.59 3.62
CA ARG A 142 -7.21 -3.01 3.27
C ARG A 142 -8.46 -3.51 2.58
N GLU A 143 -8.29 -4.19 1.46
CA GLU A 143 -9.37 -4.79 0.68
C GLU A 143 -10.18 -5.83 1.49
N PRO A 144 -9.56 -6.74 2.28
CA PRO A 144 -10.32 -7.69 3.09
C PRO A 144 -11.23 -7.02 4.12
N ASN A 145 -10.80 -5.90 4.71
CA ASN A 145 -11.57 -5.17 5.69
C ASN A 145 -12.78 -4.47 5.06
N VAL A 146 -12.60 -3.90 3.87
CA VAL A 146 -13.72 -3.36 3.08
C VAL A 146 -14.73 -4.47 2.77
N ALA A 147 -14.25 -5.63 2.35
CA ALA A 147 -15.11 -6.79 2.05
C ALA A 147 -15.85 -7.28 3.29
N TYR A 148 -15.19 -7.38 4.44
CA TYR A 148 -15.80 -7.81 5.71
C TYR A 148 -16.90 -6.83 6.17
N ILE A 149 -16.61 -5.53 6.19
CA ILE A 149 -17.59 -4.50 6.55
C ILE A 149 -18.76 -4.48 5.55
N ALA A 150 -18.48 -4.63 4.25
CA ALA A 150 -19.49 -4.71 3.22
C ALA A 150 -20.44 -5.90 3.42
N GLN A 151 -19.89 -7.05 3.78
CA GLN A 151 -20.66 -8.27 4.03
C GLN A 151 -21.49 -8.16 5.32
N ARG A 152 -20.92 -7.56 6.37
CA ARG A 152 -21.56 -7.50 7.70
C ARG A 152 -22.63 -6.41 7.81
N TYR A 153 -22.37 -5.24 7.27
CA TYR A 153 -23.20 -4.04 7.44
C TYR A 153 -23.75 -3.49 6.13
N GLY A 154 -23.17 -3.85 4.99
CA GLY A 154 -23.45 -3.25 3.68
C GLY A 154 -22.67 -1.97 3.43
N LEU A 155 -22.29 -1.70 2.18
CA LEU A 155 -21.49 -0.53 1.82
C LEU A 155 -22.24 0.80 1.99
N ASN A 156 -23.57 0.77 1.93
CA ASN A 156 -24.40 1.98 2.10
C ASN A 156 -24.67 2.31 3.59
N SER A 157 -24.27 1.42 4.52
CA SER A 157 -24.37 1.69 5.95
C SER A 157 -23.41 2.79 6.40
N PRO A 158 -23.59 3.39 7.58
CA PRO A 158 -22.58 4.29 8.15
C PRO A 158 -21.20 3.65 8.24
N GLU A 159 -21.11 2.39 8.69
CA GLU A 159 -19.87 1.62 8.78
C GLU A 159 -19.24 1.42 7.40
N GLY A 160 -20.04 1.09 6.40
CA GLY A 160 -19.60 0.93 5.01
C GLY A 160 -19.05 2.24 4.45
N ARG A 161 -19.71 3.37 4.67
CA ARG A 161 -19.21 4.68 4.26
C ARG A 161 -17.89 5.02 4.95
N GLY A 162 -17.77 4.71 6.25
CA GLY A 162 -16.55 4.92 7.02
C GLY A 162 -15.36 4.14 6.45
N VAL A 163 -15.53 2.83 6.20
CA VAL A 163 -14.45 2.01 5.66
C VAL A 163 -14.04 2.42 4.25
N ILE A 164 -15.01 2.77 3.38
CA ILE A 164 -14.70 3.23 2.01
C ILE A 164 -13.94 4.56 2.04
N ALA A 165 -14.35 5.50 2.90
CA ALA A 165 -13.68 6.78 3.02
C ALA A 165 -12.20 6.60 3.42
N VAL A 166 -11.92 5.80 4.44
CA VAL A 166 -10.55 5.51 4.88
C VAL A 166 -9.79 4.70 3.85
N TYR A 167 -10.43 3.74 3.19
CA TYR A 167 -9.81 2.98 2.10
C TYR A 167 -9.36 3.89 0.97
N THR A 168 -10.23 4.79 0.51
CA THR A 168 -9.92 5.70 -0.61
C THR A 168 -8.80 6.69 -0.24
N VAL A 169 -8.91 7.33 0.92
CA VAL A 169 -7.88 8.28 1.40
C VAL A 169 -6.57 7.55 1.70
N GLY A 170 -6.64 6.39 2.34
CA GLY A 170 -5.48 5.61 2.72
C GLY A 170 -4.73 5.05 1.51
N THR A 171 -5.41 4.57 0.48
CA THR A 171 -4.75 4.04 -0.73
C THR A 171 -4.02 5.12 -1.53
N VAL A 172 -4.46 6.37 -1.49
CA VAL A 172 -3.82 7.46 -2.24
C VAL A 172 -2.88 8.26 -1.33
N ILE A 173 -3.44 8.98 -0.35
CA ILE A 173 -2.67 9.88 0.51
C ILE A 173 -1.78 9.06 1.47
N GLY A 174 -2.31 7.99 2.06
CA GLY A 174 -1.57 7.13 2.95
C GLY A 174 -0.36 6.47 2.28
N THR A 175 -0.49 6.06 1.03
CA THR A 175 0.62 5.46 0.26
C THR A 175 1.73 6.47 0.01
N ILE A 176 1.39 7.70 -0.36
CA ILE A 176 2.36 8.79 -0.54
C ILE A 176 3.05 9.12 0.79
N PHE A 177 2.27 9.27 1.85
CA PHE A 177 2.78 9.58 3.18
C PHE A 177 3.73 8.50 3.69
N MET A 178 3.35 7.23 3.58
CA MET A 178 4.18 6.10 4.04
C MET A 178 5.48 5.98 3.24
N ASN A 179 5.45 6.20 1.93
CA ASN A 179 6.67 6.23 1.11
C ASN A 179 7.64 7.31 1.61
N LEU A 180 7.16 8.54 1.82
CA LEU A 180 7.99 9.65 2.29
C LEU A 180 8.50 9.44 3.71
N LEU A 181 7.63 8.94 4.61
CA LEU A 181 8.00 8.65 5.99
C LEU A 181 9.09 7.60 6.08
N VAL A 182 8.94 6.47 5.38
CA VAL A 182 9.94 5.41 5.38
C VAL A 182 11.24 5.87 4.73
N SER A 183 11.17 6.62 3.64
CA SER A 183 12.33 7.21 3.00
C SER A 183 13.11 8.11 3.97
N PHE A 184 12.42 8.96 4.70
CA PHE A 184 13.01 9.85 5.69
C PHE A 184 13.63 9.07 6.87
N LEU A 185 12.87 8.13 7.46
CA LEU A 185 13.37 7.32 8.59
C LEU A 185 14.56 6.43 8.19
N ALA A 186 14.53 5.87 7.00
CA ALA A 186 15.65 5.09 6.47
C ALA A 186 16.88 5.95 6.28
N GLY A 187 16.71 7.19 5.78
CA GLY A 187 17.81 8.12 5.62
C GLY A 187 18.44 8.59 6.93
N LEU A 188 17.66 8.65 8.02
CA LEU A 188 18.17 8.99 9.36
C LEU A 188 18.99 7.89 10.01
N ASN A 189 18.90 6.64 9.53
CA ASN A 189 19.56 5.44 10.11
C ASN A 189 19.27 5.24 11.62
N LEU A 190 18.12 5.70 12.09
CA LEU A 190 17.70 5.55 13.51
C LEU A 190 17.15 4.16 13.81
N LEU A 191 16.58 3.50 12.81
CA LEU A 191 15.94 2.20 12.94
C LEU A 191 16.63 1.21 12.01
N HIS A 192 16.72 -0.04 12.48
CA HIS A 192 17.27 -1.11 11.65
C HIS A 192 16.38 -1.30 10.40
N PRO A 193 16.97 -1.50 9.20
CA PRO A 193 16.21 -1.65 7.94
C PRO A 193 15.16 -2.77 8.02
N TYR A 194 15.42 -3.86 8.73
CA TYR A 194 14.46 -4.96 8.90
C TYR A 194 13.25 -4.57 9.77
N SER A 195 13.46 -3.73 10.79
CA SER A 195 12.34 -3.20 11.59
C SER A 195 11.46 -2.27 10.76
N LEU A 196 12.08 -1.41 9.94
CA LEU A 196 11.33 -0.58 8.99
C LEU A 196 10.61 -1.41 7.93
N ALA A 197 11.24 -2.49 7.44
CA ALA A 197 10.61 -3.40 6.50
C ALA A 197 9.35 -4.06 7.07
N MET A 198 9.41 -4.52 8.33
CA MET A 198 8.23 -5.04 9.02
C MET A 198 7.14 -3.96 9.15
N ALA A 199 7.50 -2.73 9.54
CA ALA A 199 6.56 -1.61 9.63
C ALA A 199 5.93 -1.25 8.27
N CYS A 200 6.61 -1.47 7.15
CA CYS A 200 6.05 -1.28 5.81
C CYS A 200 4.90 -2.25 5.49
N GLY A 201 4.79 -3.37 6.20
CA GLY A 201 3.70 -4.34 5.99
C GLY A 201 2.32 -3.85 6.40
N VAL A 202 2.22 -2.72 7.08
CA VAL A 202 0.94 -2.12 7.51
C VAL A 202 0.20 -1.55 6.29
N GLY A 203 -1.11 -1.80 6.21
CA GLY A 203 -1.97 -1.29 5.14
C GLY A 203 -2.17 -2.25 3.97
N SER A 204 -2.58 -1.71 2.82
CA SER A 204 -2.80 -2.50 1.61
C SER A 204 -1.49 -2.97 0.98
N GLY A 205 -1.57 -3.96 0.08
CA GLY A 205 -0.42 -4.41 -0.70
C GLY A 205 0.25 -3.28 -1.50
N SER A 206 -0.52 -2.31 -2.00
CA SER A 206 0.00 -1.13 -2.68
C SER A 206 0.73 -0.18 -1.72
N MET A 207 0.21 0.03 -0.51
CA MET A 207 0.91 0.80 0.52
C MET A 207 2.23 0.14 0.91
N MET A 208 2.23 -1.18 1.12
CA MET A 208 3.44 -1.95 1.42
C MET A 208 4.48 -1.80 0.30
N ALA A 209 4.07 -1.95 -0.97
CA ALA A 209 4.95 -1.79 -2.12
C ALA A 209 5.61 -0.41 -2.14
N ALA A 210 4.80 0.65 -1.98
CA ALA A 210 5.29 2.02 -2.01
C ALA A 210 6.17 2.35 -0.79
N SER A 211 5.82 1.88 0.41
CA SER A 211 6.59 2.15 1.63
C SER A 211 7.90 1.37 1.69
N SER A 212 7.94 0.14 1.19
CA SER A 212 9.19 -0.67 1.16
C SER A 212 10.15 -0.27 0.04
N ALA A 213 9.66 0.36 -1.02
CA ALA A 213 10.49 0.73 -2.17
C ALA A 213 11.72 1.60 -1.82
N PRO A 214 11.66 2.62 -0.95
CA PRO A 214 12.84 3.36 -0.52
C PRO A 214 13.89 2.50 0.18
N LEU A 215 13.47 1.53 0.99
CA LEU A 215 14.39 0.60 1.65
C LEU A 215 15.04 -0.33 0.64
N LEU A 216 14.26 -0.90 -0.27
CA LEU A 216 14.77 -1.79 -1.32
C LEU A 216 15.76 -1.07 -2.24
N ALA A 217 15.52 0.22 -2.54
CA ALA A 217 16.42 1.03 -3.36
C ALA A 217 17.79 1.32 -2.72
N MET A 218 17.96 1.04 -1.43
CA MET A 218 19.25 1.20 -0.73
C MET A 218 20.18 -0.01 -0.94
N PHE A 219 19.66 -1.13 -1.40
CA PHE A 219 20.38 -2.39 -1.53
C PHE A 219 20.35 -2.90 -2.96
N ALA A 220 21.41 -3.62 -3.35
CA ALA A 220 21.46 -4.24 -4.68
C ALA A 220 20.36 -5.29 -4.84
N GLU A 221 19.66 -5.27 -5.96
CA GLU A 221 18.64 -6.28 -6.27
C GLU A 221 19.25 -7.69 -6.23
N GLY A 222 18.57 -8.60 -5.53
CA GLY A 222 19.05 -9.97 -5.33
C GLY A 222 20.06 -10.15 -4.19
N SER A 223 20.48 -9.08 -3.50
CA SER A 223 21.27 -9.23 -2.27
C SER A 223 20.46 -9.89 -1.14
N THR A 224 21.17 -10.38 -0.14
CA THR A 224 20.53 -10.98 1.06
C THR A 224 19.67 -9.96 1.77
N GLU A 225 20.15 -8.73 1.91
CA GLU A 225 19.45 -7.62 2.55
C GLU A 225 18.16 -7.26 1.77
N TYR A 226 18.25 -7.12 0.46
CA TYR A 226 17.10 -6.86 -0.40
C TYR A 226 16.02 -7.95 -0.24
N THR A 227 16.46 -9.22 -0.27
CA THR A 227 15.55 -10.36 -0.13
C THR A 227 14.91 -10.40 1.26
N MET A 228 15.69 -10.14 2.32
CA MET A 228 15.17 -10.08 3.70
C MET A 228 14.17 -8.94 3.89
N ILE A 229 14.47 -7.74 3.40
CA ILE A 229 13.57 -6.58 3.49
C ILE A 229 12.25 -6.85 2.75
N SER A 230 12.33 -7.33 1.51
CA SER A 230 11.15 -7.68 0.73
C SER A 230 10.29 -8.74 1.41
N SER A 231 10.95 -9.77 1.98
CA SER A 231 10.27 -10.88 2.64
C SER A 231 9.65 -10.47 3.98
N LEU A 232 10.33 -9.66 4.78
CA LEU A 232 9.81 -9.16 6.04
C LEU A 232 8.60 -8.24 5.82
N ALA A 233 8.65 -7.35 4.84
CA ALA A 233 7.51 -6.50 4.48
C ALA A 233 6.32 -7.35 4.00
N GLY A 234 6.57 -8.34 3.15
CA GLY A 234 5.53 -9.23 2.62
C GLY A 234 4.88 -10.11 3.69
N LEU A 235 5.68 -10.71 4.57
CA LEU A 235 5.15 -11.52 5.68
C LEU A 235 4.37 -10.66 6.68
N SER A 236 4.91 -9.50 7.02
CA SER A 236 4.20 -8.54 7.85
C SER A 236 2.84 -8.16 7.27
N ASN A 237 2.79 -7.85 5.96
CA ASN A 237 1.53 -7.52 5.29
C ASN A 237 0.55 -8.70 5.32
N THR A 238 1.05 -9.94 5.19
CA THR A 238 0.22 -11.15 5.24
C THR A 238 -0.36 -11.37 6.64
N PHE A 239 0.45 -11.26 7.69
CA PHE A 239 -0.01 -11.41 9.07
C PHE A 239 -1.01 -10.31 9.43
N SER A 240 -0.66 -9.06 9.17
CA SER A 240 -1.56 -7.93 9.43
C SER A 240 -2.87 -8.00 8.63
N THR A 241 -2.93 -8.74 7.52
CA THR A 241 -4.19 -8.98 6.80
C THR A 241 -5.07 -9.96 7.57
N ALA A 242 -4.47 -10.96 8.22
CA ALA A 242 -5.22 -11.91 9.04
C ALA A 242 -5.89 -11.23 10.24
N ASP A 243 -5.20 -10.30 10.90
CA ASP A 243 -5.76 -9.54 12.04
C ASP A 243 -7.01 -8.74 11.68
N GLY A 244 -7.11 -8.26 10.45
CA GLY A 244 -8.28 -7.51 10.01
C GLY A 244 -9.52 -8.37 9.79
N ILE A 245 -9.43 -9.70 9.90
CA ILE A 245 -10.52 -10.65 9.71
C ILE A 245 -11.02 -11.20 11.04
N VAL A 246 -10.16 -11.21 12.07
CA VAL A 246 -10.47 -11.68 13.43
C VAL A 246 -11.00 -10.54 14.28
#